data_e470763115918fadf8241bdc55923c15
#
_entry.id   e470763115918fadf8241bdc55923c15
#
_cell.length_a   1.000
_cell.length_b   1.000
_cell.length_c   1.000
_cell.angle_alpha   90.00
_cell.angle_beta   90.00
_cell.angle_gamma   90.00
#
_symmetry.space_group_name_H-M   'P 1'
#
loop_
_entity.id
_entity.type
_entity.pdbx_description
1 polymer ?
#
loop_
_entity_poly.entity_id
_entity_poly.type
_entity_poly.pdbx_seq_one_letter_code
_entity_poly.pdbx_strand_id
1 'polypeptide(L)'
;MLRAKIFPDHPREMCNAMSVMGPAADHYPHPHLLGIEGLTPGEITLILDRAQHYAEKNRSADKTSNILAGATVVNLFYENSTRTLTSFELAAKRLGADVINMTVGTSSVKKGETLIDTAMTLNAMNPDALVVRHGDSGAVKLLSEKVNCAVLNAGDGRHEHPTQALLDALTIRRHKGRLHRLNVAICGDIAHSRVARSNILLLNTMGSRVRLVAPPTLIPSKIDRMGVEIFHDMEEGLKDCDIVMMLRLQLERMEGSFIPSVREYFHFHGLDRAKLSNAKPDALIMHPGPMNRGVEIDSEVADDVERSVIREQVEMGVAVRMAALELLVQNHRKLGGQA
;
A
#
# COMPACT_ATOMS: atom_id res chain seq x y z
N MET A 1 20.22 3.88 -33.51
CA MET A 1 20.29 2.40 -33.51
C MET A 1 21.15 1.97 -32.34
N LEU A 2 20.51 1.45 -31.27
CA LEU A 2 21.11 0.49 -30.31
C LEU A 2 20.02 0.22 -29.27
N ARG A 3 19.14 -0.75 -29.54
CA ARG A 3 18.24 -1.34 -28.56
C ARG A 3 19.06 -2.29 -27.71
N ALA A 4 19.29 -1.96 -26.45
CA ALA A 4 19.81 -2.92 -25.48
C ALA A 4 18.63 -3.82 -25.03
N LYS A 5 18.62 -5.05 -25.50
CA LYS A 5 17.80 -6.15 -24.99
C LYS A 5 18.30 -6.50 -23.59
N ILE A 6 17.47 -6.30 -22.57
CA ILE A 6 17.70 -6.79 -21.21
C ILE A 6 16.53 -7.73 -20.83
N PHE A 7 16.30 -8.77 -21.65
CA PHE A 7 15.52 -9.95 -21.24
C PHE A 7 16.15 -11.18 -21.90
N PRO A 8 16.40 -12.26 -21.16
CA PRO A 8 16.96 -13.48 -21.72
C PRO A 8 15.94 -14.19 -22.61
N ASP A 9 16.33 -14.40 -23.86
CA ASP A 9 15.58 -15.12 -24.91
C ASP A 9 15.77 -16.65 -24.79
N HIS A 10 15.51 -17.27 -23.60
CA HIS A 10 15.56 -18.72 -23.49
C HIS A 10 14.43 -19.33 -22.66
N PRO A 11 13.66 -20.30 -23.21
CA PRO A 11 12.59 -20.99 -22.51
C PRO A 11 13.03 -21.79 -21.27
N ARG A 12 14.31 -22.10 -21.12
CA ARG A 12 14.86 -22.84 -19.97
C ARG A 12 15.06 -21.99 -18.72
N GLU A 13 15.25 -20.68 -18.85
CA GLU A 13 15.32 -19.77 -17.69
C GLU A 13 13.94 -19.43 -17.13
N MET A 14 12.88 -19.53 -17.96
CA MET A 14 11.49 -19.38 -17.48
C MET A 14 11.02 -20.53 -16.56
N CYS A 15 11.65 -21.71 -16.64
CA CYS A 15 11.32 -22.85 -15.77
C CYS A 15 11.88 -22.66 -14.35
N ASN A 16 12.99 -21.92 -14.18
CA ASN A 16 13.56 -21.62 -12.86
C ASN A 16 12.78 -20.52 -12.12
N ALA A 17 12.01 -19.67 -12.81
CA ALA A 17 11.14 -18.67 -12.18
C ALA A 17 9.91 -19.30 -11.49
N MET A 18 9.57 -20.56 -11.74
CA MET A 18 8.54 -21.30 -11.00
C MET A 18 8.97 -21.68 -9.57
N SER A 19 10.26 -21.57 -9.26
CA SER A 19 10.84 -21.82 -7.92
C SER A 19 10.83 -20.62 -6.97
N VAL A 20 10.33 -19.45 -7.40
CA VAL A 20 10.41 -18.20 -6.62
C VAL A 20 9.27 -18.06 -5.59
N MET A 21 8.19 -18.82 -5.72
CA MET A 21 7.17 -18.88 -4.68
C MET A 21 7.50 -20.04 -3.72
N GLY A 22 8.41 -19.78 -2.79
CA GLY A 22 8.57 -20.63 -1.62
C GLY A 22 7.26 -20.76 -0.83
N PRO A 23 7.11 -21.78 0.03
CA PRO A 23 5.96 -21.88 0.94
C PRO A 23 5.82 -20.58 1.73
N ALA A 24 4.60 -20.27 2.20
CA ALA A 24 4.40 -19.15 3.13
C ALA A 24 5.38 -19.31 4.31
N ALA A 25 5.94 -18.19 4.77
CA ALA A 25 6.82 -18.22 5.94
C ALA A 25 6.03 -18.73 7.16
N ASP A 26 6.65 -19.57 7.99
CA ASP A 26 5.98 -20.11 9.18
C ASP A 26 5.71 -19.04 10.24
N HIS A 27 6.48 -17.96 10.23
CA HIS A 27 6.32 -16.82 11.12
C HIS A 27 6.80 -15.53 10.45
N TYR A 28 6.31 -14.38 10.93
CA TYR A 28 6.78 -13.07 10.51
C TYR A 28 8.02 -12.69 11.33
N PRO A 29 9.22 -12.54 10.70
CA PRO A 29 10.47 -12.43 11.45
C PRO A 29 10.80 -11.00 11.90
N HIS A 30 10.13 -9.99 11.32
CA HIS A 30 10.49 -8.60 11.57
C HIS A 30 9.78 -8.03 12.81
N PRO A 31 10.46 -7.19 13.62
CA PRO A 31 9.85 -6.53 14.78
C PRO A 31 8.88 -5.41 14.38
N HIS A 32 9.01 -4.90 13.14
CA HIS A 32 8.25 -3.78 12.62
C HIS A 32 7.77 -4.08 11.19
N LEU A 33 6.77 -3.32 10.70
CA LEU A 33 6.38 -3.27 9.29
C LEU A 33 6.55 -1.83 8.79
N LEU A 34 7.76 -1.49 8.34
CA LEU A 34 8.12 -0.13 7.93
C LEU A 34 7.91 0.14 6.44
N GLY A 35 8.00 -0.90 5.61
CA GLY A 35 7.85 -0.85 4.17
C GLY A 35 7.59 -2.23 3.57
N ILE A 36 7.51 -2.28 2.27
CA ILE A 36 7.51 -3.52 1.48
C ILE A 36 8.94 -3.90 1.10
N GLU A 37 9.82 -2.90 1.00
CA GLU A 37 11.22 -3.13 0.67
C GLU A 37 11.85 -4.12 1.68
N GLY A 38 12.47 -5.19 1.14
CA GLY A 38 13.11 -6.23 1.94
C GLY A 38 12.20 -7.38 2.37
N LEU A 39 10.89 -7.33 2.14
CA LEU A 39 10.00 -8.47 2.37
C LEU A 39 10.16 -9.51 1.27
N THR A 40 10.22 -10.77 1.67
CA THR A 40 10.21 -11.92 0.77
C THR A 40 8.80 -12.26 0.28
N PRO A 41 8.65 -12.98 -0.86
CA PRO A 41 7.34 -13.48 -1.30
C PRO A 41 6.61 -14.32 -0.24
N GLY A 42 7.35 -15.11 0.55
CA GLY A 42 6.80 -15.94 1.63
C GLY A 42 6.20 -15.10 2.77
N GLU A 43 6.88 -14.03 3.18
CA GLU A 43 6.40 -13.12 4.23
C GLU A 43 5.18 -12.31 3.76
N ILE A 44 5.19 -11.83 2.51
CA ILE A 44 4.03 -11.19 1.91
C ILE A 44 2.84 -12.17 1.89
N THR A 45 3.07 -13.41 1.45
CA THR A 45 2.04 -14.45 1.40
C THR A 45 1.47 -14.74 2.78
N LEU A 46 2.31 -14.85 3.81
CA LEU A 46 1.88 -15.04 5.20
C LEU A 46 0.92 -13.94 5.66
N ILE A 47 1.28 -12.65 5.42
CA ILE A 47 0.40 -11.53 5.78
C ILE A 47 -0.92 -11.60 5.01
N LEU A 48 -0.86 -11.90 3.70
CA LEU A 48 -2.06 -11.97 2.86
C LEU A 48 -2.97 -13.14 3.23
N ASP A 49 -2.43 -14.29 3.63
CA ASP A 49 -3.22 -15.45 4.07
C ASP A 49 -3.91 -15.16 5.40
N ARG A 50 -3.19 -14.56 6.34
CA ARG A 50 -3.79 -14.09 7.60
C ARG A 50 -4.87 -13.04 7.35
N ALA A 51 -4.64 -12.12 6.43
CA ALA A 51 -5.61 -11.09 6.06
C ALA A 51 -6.84 -11.67 5.35
N GLN A 52 -6.67 -12.73 4.54
CA GLN A 52 -7.80 -13.44 3.92
C GLN A 52 -8.73 -14.04 4.99
N HIS A 53 -8.17 -14.67 6.04
CA HIS A 53 -8.94 -15.15 7.17
C HIS A 53 -9.75 -14.02 7.84
N TYR A 54 -9.15 -12.86 8.06
CA TYR A 54 -9.85 -11.71 8.63
C TYR A 54 -10.87 -11.08 7.69
N ALA A 55 -10.65 -11.13 6.37
CA ALA A 55 -11.64 -10.67 5.41
C ALA A 55 -12.93 -11.51 5.49
N GLU A 56 -12.81 -12.82 5.64
CA GLU A 56 -13.93 -13.75 5.83
C GLU A 56 -14.62 -13.52 7.18
N LYS A 57 -13.84 -13.42 8.26
CA LYS A 57 -14.35 -13.13 9.61
C LYS A 57 -15.09 -11.79 9.67
N ASN A 58 -14.61 -10.77 8.99
CA ASN A 58 -15.24 -9.44 8.94
C ASN A 58 -16.63 -9.44 8.24
N ARG A 59 -16.92 -10.45 7.44
CA ARG A 59 -18.23 -10.65 6.80
C ARG A 59 -19.18 -11.52 7.63
N SER A 60 -18.70 -12.15 8.70
CA SER A 60 -19.54 -12.93 9.62
C SER A 60 -20.28 -12.04 10.62
N ALA A 61 -21.24 -12.61 11.36
CA ALA A 61 -21.98 -11.91 12.42
C ALA A 61 -21.04 -11.48 13.55
N ASP A 62 -20.14 -12.37 14.00
CA ASP A 62 -19.11 -12.07 14.98
C ASP A 62 -17.81 -11.66 14.26
N LYS A 63 -17.50 -10.37 14.32
CA LYS A 63 -16.31 -9.75 13.69
C LYS A 63 -15.15 -9.58 14.66
N THR A 64 -15.31 -10.00 15.92
CA THR A 64 -14.34 -9.78 16.98
C THR A 64 -13.42 -10.97 17.19
N SER A 65 -12.25 -10.69 17.73
CA SER A 65 -11.23 -11.66 18.14
C SER A 65 -10.56 -11.12 19.39
N ASN A 66 -10.29 -11.95 20.36
CA ASN A 66 -9.60 -11.54 21.59
C ASN A 66 -8.09 -11.80 21.54
N ILE A 67 -7.55 -11.96 20.33
CA ILE A 67 -6.15 -12.41 20.15
C ILE A 67 -5.14 -11.37 20.65
N LEU A 68 -5.52 -10.09 20.70
CA LEU A 68 -4.73 -8.99 21.24
C LEU A 68 -5.36 -8.41 22.51
N ALA A 69 -6.16 -9.18 23.25
CA ALA A 69 -6.69 -8.75 24.53
C ALA A 69 -5.56 -8.31 25.48
N GLY A 70 -5.72 -7.16 26.14
CA GLY A 70 -4.72 -6.55 27.01
C GLY A 70 -3.55 -5.88 26.29
N ALA A 71 -3.53 -5.84 24.96
CA ALA A 71 -2.56 -5.05 24.20
C ALA A 71 -3.04 -3.61 24.04
N THR A 72 -2.10 -2.66 24.04
CA THR A 72 -2.35 -1.25 23.77
C THR A 72 -1.75 -0.86 22.43
N VAL A 73 -2.59 -0.36 21.51
CA VAL A 73 -2.20 0.15 20.19
C VAL A 73 -2.39 1.66 20.16
N VAL A 74 -1.32 2.40 19.85
CA VAL A 74 -1.37 3.85 19.71
C VAL A 74 -1.29 4.23 18.24
N ASN A 75 -2.32 4.88 17.72
CA ASN A 75 -2.33 5.47 16.39
C ASN A 75 -1.79 6.91 16.47
N LEU A 76 -0.57 7.13 15.96
CA LEU A 76 0.14 8.41 16.01
C LEU A 76 0.18 9.04 14.61
N PHE A 77 -0.71 10.00 14.36
CA PHE A 77 -0.89 10.60 13.05
C PHE A 77 -0.48 12.08 13.02
N TYR A 78 0.60 12.37 12.28
CA TYR A 78 1.08 13.73 11.99
C TYR A 78 0.45 14.30 10.72
N GLU A 79 -0.04 13.46 9.81
CA GLU A 79 -0.87 13.84 8.65
C GLU A 79 -2.30 13.38 8.84
N ASN A 80 -3.26 14.25 8.48
CA ASN A 80 -4.68 13.89 8.50
C ASN A 80 -5.00 12.74 7.53
N SER A 81 -5.66 11.71 8.02
CA SER A 81 -6.15 10.61 7.21
C SER A 81 -7.29 9.87 7.88
N THR A 82 -8.50 10.35 7.68
CA THR A 82 -9.70 9.75 8.28
C THR A 82 -9.83 8.27 7.99
N ARG A 83 -9.71 7.85 6.72
CA ARG A 83 -9.85 6.43 6.34
C ARG A 83 -8.80 5.54 6.99
N THR A 84 -7.52 5.94 6.93
CA THR A 84 -6.44 5.11 7.46
C THR A 84 -6.54 5.01 8.97
N LEU A 85 -6.77 6.12 9.66
CA LEU A 85 -6.94 6.14 11.12
C LEU A 85 -8.11 5.25 11.56
N THR A 86 -9.31 5.50 11.01
CA THR A 86 -10.51 4.72 11.34
C THR A 86 -10.33 3.22 11.05
N SER A 87 -9.64 2.88 9.96
CA SER A 87 -9.40 1.49 9.60
C SER A 87 -8.43 0.79 10.56
N PHE A 88 -7.38 1.47 11.05
CA PHE A 88 -6.49 0.94 12.09
C PHE A 88 -7.19 0.83 13.44
N GLU A 89 -7.96 1.84 13.81
CA GLU A 89 -8.77 1.81 15.05
C GLU A 89 -9.73 0.62 15.02
N LEU A 90 -10.47 0.44 13.92
CA LEU A 90 -11.38 -0.67 13.76
C LEU A 90 -10.67 -2.02 13.80
N ALA A 91 -9.51 -2.14 13.14
CA ALA A 91 -8.70 -3.35 13.14
C ALA A 91 -8.24 -3.74 14.55
N ALA A 92 -7.67 -2.80 15.30
CA ALA A 92 -7.19 -3.05 16.65
C ALA A 92 -8.34 -3.41 17.62
N LYS A 93 -9.47 -2.70 17.56
CA LYS A 93 -10.66 -3.01 18.36
C LYS A 93 -11.25 -4.38 18.05
N ARG A 94 -11.27 -4.81 16.78
CA ARG A 94 -11.73 -6.15 16.41
C ARG A 94 -10.81 -7.26 16.91
N LEU A 95 -9.54 -6.96 17.13
CA LEU A 95 -8.57 -7.87 17.74
C LEU A 95 -8.62 -7.88 19.28
N GLY A 96 -9.44 -7.04 19.91
CA GLY A 96 -9.58 -6.95 21.36
C GLY A 96 -8.53 -6.06 22.03
N ALA A 97 -7.80 -5.24 21.30
CA ALA A 97 -6.81 -4.32 21.86
C ALA A 97 -7.45 -3.01 22.32
N ASP A 98 -6.86 -2.38 23.34
CA ASP A 98 -7.11 -0.99 23.69
C ASP A 98 -6.47 -0.07 22.64
N VAL A 99 -7.21 0.98 22.24
CA VAL A 99 -6.77 1.87 21.15
C VAL A 99 -6.74 3.32 21.61
N ILE A 100 -5.61 3.97 21.39
CA ILE A 100 -5.43 5.40 21.64
C ILE A 100 -5.16 6.09 20.31
N ASN A 101 -5.99 7.08 19.95
CA ASN A 101 -5.78 7.88 18.74
C ASN A 101 -5.19 9.23 19.11
N MET A 102 -4.01 9.54 18.54
CA MET A 102 -3.32 10.80 18.68
C MET A 102 -3.16 11.49 17.35
N THR A 103 -3.82 12.62 17.15
CA THR A 103 -3.62 13.50 16.00
C THR A 103 -2.72 14.65 16.43
N VAL A 104 -1.46 14.59 16.05
CA VAL A 104 -0.40 15.46 16.59
C VAL A 104 -0.47 16.88 16.04
N GLY A 105 -1.09 17.11 14.88
CA GLY A 105 -1.23 18.44 14.26
C GLY A 105 -1.98 19.48 15.13
N THR A 106 -2.63 19.04 16.20
CA THR A 106 -3.41 19.90 17.11
C THR A 106 -2.87 20.00 18.54
N SER A 107 -1.84 19.20 18.94
CA SER A 107 -1.43 19.16 20.36
C SER A 107 0.02 19.60 20.63
N SER A 108 0.93 18.66 20.85
CA SER A 108 2.24 18.91 21.49
C SER A 108 3.29 19.53 20.55
N VAL A 109 3.24 19.22 19.25
CA VAL A 109 4.20 19.75 18.26
C VAL A 109 4.14 21.28 18.15
N LYS A 110 2.98 21.89 18.41
CA LYS A 110 2.85 23.35 18.53
C LYS A 110 3.66 23.94 19.69
N LYS A 111 4.08 23.10 20.66
CA LYS A 111 4.90 23.50 21.81
C LYS A 111 6.39 23.27 21.59
N GLY A 112 6.84 22.85 20.37
CA GLY A 112 8.24 22.62 20.05
C GLY A 112 8.75 21.20 20.41
N GLU A 113 7.88 20.26 20.76
CA GLU A 113 8.25 18.86 21.01
C GLU A 113 8.74 18.19 19.71
N THR A 114 9.88 17.52 19.77
CA THR A 114 10.42 16.78 18.61
C THR A 114 9.74 15.43 18.42
N LEU A 115 9.87 14.83 17.22
CA LEU A 115 9.39 13.49 16.94
C LEU A 115 9.99 12.46 17.92
N ILE A 116 11.26 12.63 18.28
CA ILE A 116 11.98 11.73 19.20
C ILE A 116 11.43 11.87 20.62
N ASP A 117 11.18 13.09 21.10
CA ASP A 117 10.62 13.32 22.44
C ASP A 117 9.22 12.71 22.56
N THR A 118 8.39 12.88 21.53
CA THR A 118 7.06 12.22 21.45
C THR A 118 7.20 10.70 21.49
N ALA A 119 8.15 10.13 20.72
CA ALA A 119 8.40 8.70 20.69
C ALA A 119 8.82 8.16 22.06
N MET A 120 9.76 8.84 22.74
CA MET A 120 10.23 8.45 24.07
C MET A 120 9.15 8.57 25.14
N THR A 121 8.33 9.60 25.08
CA THR A 121 7.19 9.78 25.98
C THR A 121 6.18 8.64 25.82
N LEU A 122 5.84 8.27 24.58
CA LEU A 122 4.94 7.16 24.32
C LEU A 122 5.57 5.82 24.73
N ASN A 123 6.85 5.62 24.46
CA ASN A 123 7.57 4.42 24.86
C ASN A 123 7.54 4.19 26.37
N ALA A 124 7.62 5.26 27.17
CA ALA A 124 7.52 5.19 28.63
C ALA A 124 6.13 4.74 29.13
N MET A 125 5.08 4.81 28.28
CA MET A 125 3.74 4.31 28.58
C MET A 125 3.57 2.82 28.23
N ASN A 126 4.62 2.16 27.71
CA ASN A 126 4.69 0.74 27.36
C ASN A 126 3.56 0.26 26.42
N PRO A 127 3.32 0.89 25.26
CA PRO A 127 2.39 0.36 24.26
C PRO A 127 2.95 -0.93 23.63
N ASP A 128 2.07 -1.82 23.15
CA ASP A 128 2.49 -3.01 22.39
C ASP A 128 2.77 -2.67 20.92
N ALA A 129 2.07 -1.66 20.36
CA ALA A 129 2.29 -1.22 18.99
C ALA A 129 2.05 0.29 18.79
N LEU A 130 2.88 0.90 17.94
CA LEU A 130 2.67 2.24 17.39
C LEU A 130 2.35 2.15 15.90
N VAL A 131 1.23 2.73 15.51
CA VAL A 131 0.86 2.92 14.10
C VAL A 131 1.14 4.37 13.73
N VAL A 132 2.14 4.59 12.90
CA VAL A 132 2.68 5.94 12.66
C VAL A 132 2.43 6.39 11.23
N ARG A 133 1.87 7.61 11.07
CA ARG A 133 1.74 8.31 9.81
C ARG A 133 2.42 9.67 9.87
N HIS A 134 3.36 9.93 8.95
CA HIS A 134 4.16 11.16 8.95
C HIS A 134 4.27 11.78 7.55
N GLY A 135 4.45 13.12 7.50
CA GLY A 135 4.67 13.85 6.26
C GLY A 135 6.07 13.66 5.67
N ASP A 136 7.07 13.35 6.49
CA ASP A 136 8.45 13.18 6.06
C ASP A 136 8.80 11.71 5.86
N SER A 137 9.51 11.42 4.76
CA SER A 137 10.05 10.10 4.46
C SER A 137 11.14 9.71 5.44
N GLY A 138 11.07 8.48 5.97
CA GLY A 138 12.04 7.96 6.94
C GLY A 138 11.73 8.28 8.40
N ALA A 139 10.77 9.17 8.69
CA ALA A 139 10.40 9.50 10.07
C ALA A 139 9.92 8.28 10.88
N VAL A 140 9.17 7.37 10.24
CA VAL A 140 8.68 6.15 10.88
C VAL A 140 9.82 5.20 11.22
N LYS A 141 10.83 5.09 10.36
CA LYS A 141 12.04 4.31 10.63
C LYS A 141 12.82 4.90 11.81
N LEU A 142 13.06 6.20 11.81
CA LEU A 142 13.74 6.88 12.93
C LEU A 142 13.02 6.63 14.26
N LEU A 143 11.69 6.67 14.27
CA LEU A 143 10.88 6.40 15.45
C LEU A 143 11.02 4.94 15.89
N SER A 144 11.02 3.98 14.97
CA SER A 144 11.16 2.56 15.31
C SER A 144 12.48 2.21 16.00
N GLU A 145 13.52 3.01 15.79
CA GLU A 145 14.82 2.85 16.46
C GLU A 145 14.85 3.42 17.90
N LYS A 146 13.79 4.10 18.34
CA LYS A 146 13.70 4.80 19.64
C LYS A 146 12.65 4.23 20.56
N VAL A 147 11.92 3.20 20.16
CA VAL A 147 10.86 2.59 20.93
C VAL A 147 11.05 1.09 21.08
N ASN A 148 10.51 0.52 22.17
CA ASN A 148 10.62 -0.90 22.50
C ASN A 148 9.36 -1.70 22.12
N CYS A 149 8.51 -1.17 21.23
CA CYS A 149 7.28 -1.81 20.79
C CYS A 149 7.25 -2.01 19.28
N ALA A 150 6.28 -2.76 18.79
CA ALA A 150 6.09 -2.93 17.37
C ALA A 150 5.75 -1.59 16.70
N VAL A 151 6.34 -1.30 15.52
CA VAL A 151 6.02 -0.10 14.74
C VAL A 151 5.47 -0.48 13.38
N LEU A 152 4.35 0.15 13.00
CA LEU A 152 3.66 -0.07 11.75
C LEU A 152 3.52 1.24 10.99
N ASN A 153 4.08 1.28 9.77
CA ASN A 153 4.03 2.44 8.89
C ASN A 153 2.64 2.59 8.24
N ALA A 154 1.91 3.64 8.63
CA ALA A 154 0.62 4.03 8.04
C ALA A 154 0.77 5.07 6.91
N GLY A 155 1.98 5.25 6.42
CA GLY A 155 2.38 6.14 5.32
C GLY A 155 3.32 7.24 5.76
N ASP A 156 4.53 7.27 5.20
CA ASP A 156 5.55 8.27 5.45
C ASP A 156 5.97 9.00 4.16
N GLY A 157 5.79 10.30 4.12
CA GLY A 157 6.19 11.18 3.03
C GLY A 157 5.76 10.66 1.65
N ARG A 158 6.76 10.54 0.76
CA ARG A 158 6.65 9.91 -0.57
C ARG A 158 7.31 8.53 -0.61
N HIS A 159 7.62 7.96 0.56
CA HIS A 159 8.43 6.75 0.71
C HIS A 159 7.58 5.49 0.58
N GLU A 160 6.85 5.09 1.64
CA GLU A 160 6.05 3.86 1.60
C GLU A 160 4.72 3.97 2.37
N HIS A 161 3.80 3.08 1.99
CA HIS A 161 2.55 2.78 2.69
C HIS A 161 2.26 1.28 2.60
N PRO A 162 2.99 0.44 3.37
CA PRO A 162 2.98 -1.01 3.18
C PRO A 162 1.60 -1.64 3.28
N THR A 163 0.76 -1.22 4.23
CA THR A 163 -0.59 -1.78 4.35
C THR A 163 -1.51 -1.42 3.19
N GLN A 164 -1.22 -0.35 2.43
CA GLN A 164 -1.95 -0.04 1.20
C GLN A 164 -1.56 -1.03 0.10
N ALA A 165 -0.28 -1.25 -0.15
CA ALA A 165 0.15 -2.22 -1.15
C ALA A 165 -0.33 -3.65 -0.83
N LEU A 166 -0.32 -4.04 0.46
CA LEU A 166 -0.82 -5.34 0.90
C LEU A 166 -2.34 -5.48 0.69
N LEU A 167 -3.15 -4.45 0.97
CA LEU A 167 -4.60 -4.53 0.71
C LEU A 167 -4.91 -4.55 -0.80
N ASP A 168 -4.13 -3.82 -1.59
CA ASP A 168 -4.24 -3.83 -3.04
C ASP A 168 -3.90 -5.23 -3.58
N ALA A 169 -2.80 -5.84 -3.09
CA ALA A 169 -2.41 -7.20 -3.44
C ALA A 169 -3.45 -8.26 -3.00
N LEU A 170 -4.02 -8.13 -1.80
CA LEU A 170 -5.09 -9.01 -1.33
C LEU A 170 -6.31 -8.92 -2.26
N THR A 171 -6.73 -7.71 -2.63
CA THR A 171 -7.84 -7.47 -3.55
C THR A 171 -7.56 -8.12 -4.91
N ILE A 172 -6.37 -7.90 -5.49
CA ILE A 172 -5.96 -8.53 -6.76
C ILE A 172 -5.99 -10.05 -6.64
N ARG A 173 -5.39 -10.62 -5.58
CA ARG A 173 -5.33 -12.07 -5.38
C ARG A 173 -6.72 -12.70 -5.29
N ARG A 174 -7.68 -12.04 -4.65
CA ARG A 174 -9.07 -12.51 -4.53
C ARG A 174 -9.78 -12.61 -5.87
N HIS A 175 -9.55 -11.68 -6.78
CA HIS A 175 -10.19 -11.65 -8.09
C HIS A 175 -9.43 -12.44 -9.16
N LYS A 176 -8.10 -12.36 -9.16
CA LYS A 176 -7.27 -13.00 -10.21
C LYS A 176 -6.70 -14.37 -9.78
N GLY A 177 -6.87 -14.78 -8.53
CA GLY A 177 -6.35 -16.04 -7.99
C GLY A 177 -4.82 -16.09 -7.83
N ARG A 178 -4.10 -15.07 -8.27
CA ARG A 178 -2.62 -15.01 -8.27
C ARG A 178 -2.13 -13.56 -8.22
N LEU A 179 -0.82 -13.41 -7.91
CA LEU A 179 -0.11 -12.14 -8.00
C LEU A 179 1.07 -12.16 -8.98
N HIS A 180 1.41 -13.31 -9.52
CA HIS A 180 2.49 -13.45 -10.50
C HIS A 180 1.94 -13.41 -11.94
N ARG A 181 2.79 -13.00 -12.88
CA ARG A 181 2.46 -12.95 -14.31
C ARG A 181 1.21 -12.13 -14.64
N LEU A 182 0.99 -11.05 -13.90
CA LEU A 182 -0.03 -10.04 -14.21
C LEU A 182 0.65 -8.82 -14.83
N ASN A 183 -0.03 -8.17 -15.77
CA ASN A 183 0.35 -6.85 -16.26
C ASN A 183 -0.45 -5.82 -15.49
N VAL A 184 0.22 -4.97 -14.72
CA VAL A 184 -0.40 -3.98 -13.84
C VAL A 184 0.00 -2.59 -14.30
N ALA A 185 -0.96 -1.78 -14.74
CA ALA A 185 -0.75 -0.37 -15.02
C ALA A 185 -1.05 0.46 -13.76
N ILE A 186 -0.08 1.24 -13.31
CA ILE A 186 -0.23 2.26 -12.27
C ILE A 186 -0.22 3.61 -12.97
N CYS A 187 -1.34 4.33 -12.94
CA CYS A 187 -1.57 5.51 -13.77
C CYS A 187 -1.75 6.75 -12.89
N GLY A 188 -1.15 7.87 -13.28
CA GLY A 188 -1.41 9.17 -12.66
C GLY A 188 -0.22 9.79 -11.96
N ASP A 189 -0.41 10.34 -10.76
CA ASP A 189 0.64 11.05 -10.03
C ASP A 189 1.62 10.09 -9.34
N ILE A 190 2.61 9.61 -10.11
CA ILE A 190 3.64 8.69 -9.61
C ILE A 190 4.63 9.44 -8.72
N ALA A 191 5.00 10.67 -9.10
CA ALA A 191 6.06 11.43 -8.44
C ALA A 191 5.77 11.74 -6.96
N HIS A 192 4.50 11.92 -6.60
CA HIS A 192 4.11 12.27 -5.24
C HIS A 192 3.45 11.12 -4.48
N SER A 193 3.40 9.91 -5.09
CA SER A 193 2.64 8.77 -4.55
C SER A 193 3.52 7.73 -3.84
N ARG A 194 3.48 7.70 -2.52
CA ARG A 194 4.00 6.56 -1.73
C ARG A 194 3.28 5.24 -2.03
N VAL A 195 2.02 5.31 -2.48
CA VAL A 195 1.24 4.12 -2.86
C VAL A 195 1.80 3.49 -4.13
N ALA A 196 2.15 4.31 -5.15
CA ALA A 196 2.83 3.80 -6.33
C ALA A 196 4.10 3.04 -5.96
N ARG A 197 4.96 3.64 -5.12
CA ARG A 197 6.23 3.06 -4.73
C ARG A 197 6.06 1.72 -4.01
N SER A 198 5.19 1.63 -3.00
CA SER A 198 4.93 0.38 -2.29
C SER A 198 4.33 -0.69 -3.19
N ASN A 199 3.43 -0.33 -4.12
CA ASN A 199 2.87 -1.29 -5.07
C ASN A 199 3.90 -1.78 -6.09
N ILE A 200 4.79 -0.91 -6.58
CA ILE A 200 5.91 -1.32 -7.46
C ILE A 200 6.76 -2.39 -6.77
N LEU A 201 7.18 -2.13 -5.53
CA LEU A 201 8.00 -3.06 -4.75
C LEU A 201 7.27 -4.39 -4.55
N LEU A 202 6.02 -4.37 -4.10
CA LEU A 202 5.25 -5.58 -3.82
C LEU A 202 5.00 -6.40 -5.09
N LEU A 203 4.52 -5.77 -6.15
CA LEU A 203 4.13 -6.46 -7.37
C LEU A 203 5.34 -7.07 -8.08
N ASN A 204 6.49 -6.37 -8.10
CA ASN A 204 7.73 -6.92 -8.63
C ASN A 204 8.23 -8.10 -7.79
N THR A 205 8.21 -7.99 -6.44
CA THR A 205 8.56 -9.09 -5.54
C THR A 205 7.67 -10.32 -5.78
N MET A 206 6.39 -10.11 -6.08
CA MET A 206 5.43 -11.18 -6.37
C MET A 206 5.44 -11.65 -7.84
N GLY A 207 6.32 -11.11 -8.69
CA GLY A 207 6.51 -11.57 -10.07
C GLY A 207 5.47 -11.06 -11.08
N SER A 208 4.85 -9.92 -10.82
CA SER A 208 4.03 -9.17 -11.78
C SER A 208 4.89 -8.22 -12.62
N ARG A 209 4.39 -7.80 -13.77
CA ARG A 209 4.99 -6.74 -14.61
C ARG A 209 4.27 -5.42 -14.30
N VAL A 210 5.03 -4.41 -13.91
CA VAL A 210 4.48 -3.09 -13.56
C VAL A 210 4.77 -2.11 -14.67
N ARG A 211 3.73 -1.42 -15.13
CA ARG A 211 3.79 -0.30 -16.05
C ARG A 211 3.37 0.97 -15.34
N LEU A 212 4.12 2.04 -15.54
CA LEU A 212 3.80 3.37 -15.06
C LEU A 212 3.30 4.19 -16.23
N VAL A 213 2.10 4.77 -16.09
CA VAL A 213 1.47 5.54 -17.16
C VAL A 213 1.16 6.95 -16.65
N ALA A 214 1.93 7.93 -17.10
CA ALA A 214 1.78 9.33 -16.65
C ALA A 214 2.48 10.31 -17.60
N PRO A 215 2.11 11.60 -17.56
CA PRO A 215 2.87 12.63 -18.25
C PRO A 215 4.32 12.66 -17.72
N PRO A 216 5.30 13.05 -18.56
CA PRO A 216 6.72 13.07 -18.16
C PRO A 216 7.00 13.83 -16.86
N THR A 217 6.24 14.89 -16.59
CA THR A 217 6.35 15.73 -15.38
C THR A 217 5.99 15.01 -14.09
N LEU A 218 5.19 13.94 -14.16
CA LEU A 218 4.75 13.14 -13.02
C LEU A 218 5.49 11.79 -12.90
N ILE A 219 6.51 11.57 -13.72
CA ILE A 219 7.39 10.39 -13.63
C ILE A 219 8.70 10.79 -12.92
N PRO A 220 9.02 10.17 -11.77
CA PRO A 220 10.29 10.43 -11.09
C PRO A 220 11.49 10.02 -11.96
N SER A 221 12.57 10.80 -11.90
CA SER A 221 13.82 10.45 -12.58
C SER A 221 14.34 9.09 -12.06
N LYS A 222 14.84 8.24 -12.99
CA LYS A 222 15.43 6.94 -12.68
C LYS A 222 14.48 5.91 -12.04
N ILE A 223 13.16 6.11 -12.14
CA ILE A 223 12.17 5.16 -11.62
C ILE A 223 12.22 3.80 -12.35
N ASP A 224 12.75 3.77 -13.58
CA ASP A 224 13.04 2.57 -14.37
C ASP A 224 13.92 1.57 -13.62
N ARG A 225 14.81 2.05 -12.74
CA ARG A 225 15.64 1.21 -11.88
C ARG A 225 14.85 0.36 -10.88
N MET A 226 13.59 0.67 -10.66
CA MET A 226 12.69 -0.14 -9.85
C MET A 226 12.07 -1.31 -10.63
N GLY A 227 12.53 -1.60 -11.86
CA GLY A 227 12.05 -2.72 -12.67
C GLY A 227 10.65 -2.50 -13.24
N VAL A 228 10.38 -1.29 -13.73
CA VAL A 228 9.10 -0.90 -14.33
C VAL A 228 9.25 -0.47 -15.78
N GLU A 229 8.19 -0.62 -16.57
CA GLU A 229 8.07 -0.04 -17.91
C GLU A 229 7.35 1.32 -17.81
N ILE A 230 7.80 2.31 -18.60
CA ILE A 230 7.23 3.68 -18.55
C ILE A 230 6.50 3.96 -19.85
N PHE A 231 5.29 4.47 -19.74
CA PHE A 231 4.44 4.91 -20.83
C PHE A 231 3.93 6.33 -20.57
N HIS A 232 3.84 7.13 -21.62
CA HIS A 232 3.30 8.49 -21.57
C HIS A 232 1.95 8.60 -22.24
N ASP A 233 1.51 7.53 -22.89
CA ASP A 233 0.21 7.38 -23.54
C ASP A 233 -0.61 6.31 -22.81
N MET A 234 -1.90 6.62 -22.57
CA MET A 234 -2.80 5.71 -21.84
C MET A 234 -3.18 4.49 -22.66
N GLU A 235 -3.36 4.62 -23.96
CA GLU A 235 -3.79 3.50 -24.82
C GLU A 235 -2.67 2.46 -24.93
N GLU A 236 -1.43 2.91 -25.14
CA GLU A 236 -0.26 2.04 -25.16
C GLU A 236 0.01 1.40 -23.80
N GLY A 237 -0.05 2.21 -22.73
CA GLY A 237 0.25 1.75 -21.36
C GLY A 237 -0.76 0.75 -20.82
N LEU A 238 -2.03 0.88 -21.18
CA LEU A 238 -3.11 -0.01 -20.73
C LEU A 238 -3.24 -1.29 -21.56
N LYS A 239 -2.59 -1.37 -22.72
CA LYS A 239 -2.75 -2.49 -23.65
C LYS A 239 -2.50 -3.83 -22.96
N ASP A 240 -3.52 -4.72 -23.00
CA ASP A 240 -3.49 -6.06 -22.42
C ASP A 240 -3.17 -6.11 -20.92
N CYS A 241 -3.44 -5.03 -20.17
CA CYS A 241 -3.30 -5.02 -18.71
C CYS A 241 -4.41 -5.83 -18.03
N ASP A 242 -4.02 -6.57 -16.98
CA ASP A 242 -4.93 -7.29 -16.09
C ASP A 242 -5.52 -6.37 -15.02
N ILE A 243 -4.78 -5.34 -14.65
CA ILE A 243 -5.11 -4.39 -13.57
C ILE A 243 -4.81 -2.96 -14.05
N VAL A 244 -5.73 -2.05 -13.81
CA VAL A 244 -5.56 -0.60 -13.99
C VAL A 244 -5.74 0.07 -12.64
N MET A 245 -4.66 0.53 -12.04
CA MET A 245 -4.66 1.25 -10.77
C MET A 245 -4.49 2.75 -11.03
N MET A 246 -5.54 3.51 -10.78
CA MET A 246 -5.49 4.96 -10.89
C MET A 246 -5.02 5.59 -9.59
N LEU A 247 -4.19 6.60 -9.68
CA LEU A 247 -3.71 7.37 -8.54
C LEU A 247 -4.32 8.77 -8.55
N ARG A 248 -4.67 9.24 -7.37
CA ARG A 248 -5.16 10.60 -7.18
C ARG A 248 -4.11 11.63 -7.59
N LEU A 249 -4.53 12.62 -8.35
CA LEU A 249 -3.70 13.79 -8.62
C LEU A 249 -3.58 14.65 -7.36
N GLN A 250 -2.37 14.71 -6.78
CA GLN A 250 -2.11 15.34 -5.47
C GLN A 250 -1.74 16.81 -5.63
N LEU A 251 -2.68 17.64 -6.10
CA LEU A 251 -2.44 19.07 -6.38
C LEU A 251 -1.87 19.83 -5.18
N GLU A 252 -2.23 19.42 -3.96
CA GLU A 252 -1.73 19.99 -2.72
C GLU A 252 -0.25 19.72 -2.43
N ARG A 253 0.38 18.80 -3.17
CA ARG A 253 1.80 18.44 -3.07
C ARG A 253 2.62 18.92 -4.25
N MET A 254 1.98 19.57 -5.22
CA MET A 254 2.61 20.09 -6.43
C MET A 254 3.01 21.56 -6.21
N GLU A 255 4.29 21.79 -6.07
CA GLU A 255 4.87 23.15 -6.14
C GLU A 255 5.31 23.41 -7.58
N GLY A 256 4.56 24.23 -8.33
CA GLY A 256 4.82 24.54 -9.74
C GLY A 256 3.83 23.92 -10.74
N SER A 257 4.14 24.07 -12.03
CA SER A 257 3.25 23.64 -13.14
C SER A 257 3.58 22.21 -13.59
N PHE A 258 3.08 21.21 -12.88
CA PHE A 258 3.25 19.80 -13.24
C PHE A 258 2.27 19.36 -14.34
N ILE A 259 1.12 19.98 -14.41
CA ILE A 259 0.08 19.76 -15.40
C ILE A 259 -0.42 21.09 -15.95
N PRO A 260 -0.78 21.18 -17.25
CA PRO A 260 -1.28 22.42 -17.83
C PRO A 260 -2.65 22.84 -17.28
N SER A 261 -3.57 21.88 -17.19
CA SER A 261 -4.89 22.04 -16.59
C SER A 261 -5.49 20.69 -16.21
N VAL A 262 -6.44 20.67 -15.28
CA VAL A 262 -7.19 19.46 -14.89
C VAL A 262 -7.95 18.86 -16.08
N ARG A 263 -8.55 19.72 -16.94
CA ARG A 263 -9.28 19.28 -18.13
C ARG A 263 -8.38 18.60 -19.15
N GLU A 264 -7.21 19.17 -19.40
CA GLU A 264 -6.23 18.60 -20.33
C GLU A 264 -5.65 17.30 -19.75
N TYR A 265 -5.36 17.27 -18.44
CA TYR A 265 -4.94 16.06 -17.77
C TYR A 265 -5.97 14.94 -17.92
N PHE A 266 -7.26 15.19 -17.69
CA PHE A 266 -8.31 14.19 -17.88
C PHE A 266 -8.38 13.71 -19.32
N HIS A 267 -8.28 14.63 -20.29
CA HIS A 267 -8.32 14.27 -21.71
C HIS A 267 -7.24 13.26 -22.10
N PHE A 268 -6.00 13.44 -21.64
CA PHE A 268 -4.89 12.57 -22.01
C PHE A 268 -4.66 11.41 -21.02
N HIS A 269 -4.85 11.61 -19.72
CA HIS A 269 -4.44 10.68 -18.67
C HIS A 269 -5.56 10.29 -17.69
N GLY A 270 -6.75 10.87 -17.79
CA GLY A 270 -7.91 10.41 -17.03
C GLY A 270 -8.46 9.12 -17.62
N LEU A 271 -8.84 8.17 -16.78
CA LEU A 271 -9.41 6.89 -17.20
C LEU A 271 -10.90 7.04 -17.52
N ASP A 272 -11.25 6.88 -18.78
CA ASP A 272 -12.61 6.77 -19.30
C ASP A 272 -12.84 5.38 -19.93
N ARG A 273 -14.06 5.12 -20.43
CA ARG A 273 -14.41 3.84 -21.05
C ARG A 273 -13.60 3.56 -22.32
N ALA A 274 -13.27 4.59 -23.09
CA ALA A 274 -12.54 4.43 -24.35
C ALA A 274 -11.09 3.96 -24.07
N LYS A 275 -10.40 4.63 -23.15
CA LYS A 275 -9.05 4.23 -22.74
C LYS A 275 -9.04 2.86 -22.05
N LEU A 276 -10.03 2.60 -21.18
CA LEU A 276 -10.16 1.31 -20.49
C LEU A 276 -10.37 0.13 -21.45
N SER A 277 -10.93 0.36 -22.64
CA SER A 277 -11.13 -0.69 -23.65
C SER A 277 -9.82 -1.28 -24.20
N ASN A 278 -8.68 -0.61 -24.03
CA ASN A 278 -7.36 -1.13 -24.37
C ASN A 278 -6.83 -2.17 -23.39
N ALA A 279 -7.33 -2.17 -22.14
CA ALA A 279 -7.02 -3.22 -21.17
C ALA A 279 -7.83 -4.50 -21.47
N LYS A 280 -7.50 -5.60 -20.79
CA LYS A 280 -8.27 -6.84 -20.93
C LYS A 280 -9.74 -6.62 -20.56
N PRO A 281 -10.67 -7.36 -21.16
CA PRO A 281 -12.11 -7.23 -20.85
C PRO A 281 -12.42 -7.45 -19.36
N ASP A 282 -11.67 -8.30 -18.68
CA ASP A 282 -11.77 -8.61 -17.26
C ASP A 282 -10.78 -7.81 -16.37
N ALA A 283 -10.19 -6.74 -16.90
CA ALA A 283 -9.25 -5.89 -16.17
C ALA A 283 -9.92 -5.26 -14.94
N LEU A 284 -9.27 -5.36 -13.79
CA LEU A 284 -9.76 -4.73 -12.56
C LEU A 284 -9.39 -3.24 -12.53
N ILE A 285 -10.33 -2.42 -12.05
CA ILE A 285 -10.13 -1.00 -11.83
C ILE A 285 -9.93 -0.77 -10.34
N MET A 286 -8.81 -0.16 -9.98
CA MET A 286 -8.39 0.10 -8.61
C MET A 286 -8.08 1.57 -8.38
N HIS A 287 -8.29 2.03 -7.14
CA HIS A 287 -7.92 3.38 -6.71
C HIS A 287 -7.74 3.41 -5.18
N PRO A 288 -6.62 3.90 -4.62
CA PRO A 288 -6.38 3.91 -3.17
C PRO A 288 -7.25 4.92 -2.41
N GLY A 289 -7.98 5.77 -3.14
CA GLY A 289 -8.82 6.84 -2.60
C GLY A 289 -8.07 7.94 -1.82
N PRO A 290 -8.69 9.11 -1.63
CA PRO A 290 -9.93 9.54 -2.27
C PRO A 290 -9.73 9.72 -3.77
N MET A 291 -10.78 9.54 -4.56
CA MET A 291 -10.71 9.81 -6.00
C MET A 291 -11.28 11.20 -6.30
N ASN A 292 -10.71 11.86 -7.30
CA ASN A 292 -11.24 13.09 -7.89
C ASN A 292 -11.94 12.71 -9.19
N ARG A 293 -13.27 12.53 -9.12
CA ARG A 293 -14.10 12.18 -10.28
C ARG A 293 -14.02 13.25 -11.34
N GLY A 294 -13.83 12.85 -12.61
CA GLY A 294 -13.62 13.78 -13.73
C GLY A 294 -12.21 14.41 -13.78
N VAL A 295 -11.28 13.93 -12.96
CA VAL A 295 -9.87 14.36 -12.97
C VAL A 295 -8.95 13.20 -13.37
N GLU A 296 -8.81 12.18 -12.51
CA GLU A 296 -8.02 10.99 -12.86
C GLU A 296 -8.88 9.80 -13.31
N ILE A 297 -10.17 9.80 -12.97
CA ILE A 297 -11.09 8.71 -13.32
C ILE A 297 -12.50 9.24 -13.58
N ASP A 298 -13.16 8.74 -14.61
CA ASP A 298 -14.58 9.02 -14.88
C ASP A 298 -15.46 8.32 -13.84
N SER A 299 -16.59 8.96 -13.52
CA SER A 299 -17.57 8.41 -12.59
C SER A 299 -18.16 7.07 -13.05
N GLU A 300 -18.46 6.91 -14.34
CA GLU A 300 -18.99 5.67 -14.90
C GLU A 300 -17.99 4.51 -14.77
N VAL A 301 -16.69 4.80 -14.91
CA VAL A 301 -15.63 3.81 -14.77
C VAL A 301 -15.39 3.47 -13.28
N ALA A 302 -15.40 4.49 -12.41
CA ALA A 302 -15.24 4.29 -10.98
C ALA A 302 -16.36 3.47 -10.34
N ASP A 303 -17.58 3.59 -10.87
CA ASP A 303 -18.79 2.92 -10.39
C ASP A 303 -19.17 1.65 -11.20
N ASP A 304 -18.30 1.20 -12.11
CA ASP A 304 -18.47 -0.04 -12.87
C ASP A 304 -18.55 -1.24 -11.91
N VAL A 305 -19.73 -1.86 -11.84
CA VAL A 305 -20.00 -2.94 -10.86
C VAL A 305 -19.29 -4.26 -11.17
N GLU A 306 -18.85 -4.45 -12.41
CA GLU A 306 -18.19 -5.68 -12.86
C GLU A 306 -16.68 -5.63 -12.67
N ARG A 307 -16.07 -4.45 -12.86
CA ARG A 307 -14.62 -4.30 -12.92
C ARG A 307 -14.03 -3.43 -11.81
N SER A 308 -14.79 -2.51 -11.21
CA SER A 308 -14.30 -1.62 -10.15
C SER A 308 -14.32 -2.33 -8.81
N VAL A 309 -13.13 -2.54 -8.25
CA VAL A 309 -12.93 -3.15 -6.92
C VAL A 309 -12.55 -2.11 -5.84
N ILE A 310 -12.78 -0.83 -6.12
CA ILE A 310 -12.39 0.29 -5.24
C ILE A 310 -13.03 0.17 -3.84
N ARG A 311 -14.28 -0.26 -3.76
CA ARG A 311 -14.96 -0.46 -2.47
C ARG A 311 -14.41 -1.66 -1.70
N GLU A 312 -14.07 -2.73 -2.41
CA GLU A 312 -13.47 -3.91 -1.81
C GLU A 312 -12.06 -3.63 -1.26
N GLN A 313 -11.26 -2.76 -1.91
CA GLN A 313 -9.98 -2.31 -1.36
C GLN A 313 -10.14 -1.72 0.05
N VAL A 314 -11.20 -0.95 0.31
CA VAL A 314 -11.47 -0.38 1.65
C VAL A 314 -11.74 -1.49 2.67
N GLU A 315 -12.54 -2.49 2.30
CA GLU A 315 -12.84 -3.66 3.14
C GLU A 315 -11.57 -4.47 3.45
N MET A 316 -10.78 -4.77 2.42
CA MET A 316 -9.51 -5.51 2.56
C MET A 316 -8.51 -4.72 3.43
N GLY A 317 -8.63 -3.39 3.47
CA GLY A 317 -7.81 -2.55 4.33
C GLY A 317 -7.93 -2.87 5.82
N VAL A 318 -9.13 -3.15 6.31
CA VAL A 318 -9.33 -3.54 7.72
C VAL A 318 -8.70 -4.92 7.96
N ALA A 319 -8.92 -5.88 7.08
CA ALA A 319 -8.40 -7.24 7.20
C ALA A 319 -6.87 -7.31 7.22
N VAL A 320 -6.22 -6.57 6.31
CA VAL A 320 -4.75 -6.48 6.25
C VAL A 320 -4.18 -5.84 7.51
N ARG A 321 -4.82 -4.78 8.03
CA ARG A 321 -4.37 -4.12 9.27
C ARG A 321 -4.56 -5.01 10.49
N MET A 322 -5.63 -5.82 10.54
CA MET A 322 -5.78 -6.85 11.57
C MET A 322 -4.63 -7.86 11.49
N ALA A 323 -4.34 -8.40 10.32
CA ALA A 323 -3.25 -9.36 10.13
C ALA A 323 -1.88 -8.78 10.52
N ALA A 324 -1.58 -7.56 10.08
CA ALA A 324 -0.31 -6.91 10.40
C ALA A 324 -0.16 -6.63 11.91
N LEU A 325 -1.19 -6.12 12.57
CA LEU A 325 -1.16 -5.88 14.02
C LEU A 325 -0.99 -7.19 14.80
N GLU A 326 -1.74 -8.23 14.46
CA GLU A 326 -1.60 -9.54 15.10
C GLU A 326 -0.17 -10.07 15.01
N LEU A 327 0.36 -10.17 13.77
CA LEU A 327 1.69 -10.74 13.53
C LEU A 327 2.78 -9.96 14.26
N LEU A 328 2.72 -8.63 14.23
CA LEU A 328 3.71 -7.77 14.88
C LEU A 328 3.65 -7.84 16.40
N VAL A 329 2.46 -7.71 16.99
CA VAL A 329 2.31 -7.74 18.47
C VAL A 329 2.64 -9.12 19.03
N GLN A 330 2.22 -10.20 18.35
CA GLN A 330 2.58 -11.56 18.78
C GLN A 330 4.08 -11.82 18.66
N ASN A 331 4.74 -11.34 17.60
CA ASN A 331 6.18 -11.48 17.45
C ASN A 331 6.91 -10.70 18.56
N HIS A 332 6.49 -9.48 18.83
CA HIS A 332 7.06 -8.65 19.88
C HIS A 332 6.95 -9.30 21.26
N ARG A 333 5.78 -9.85 21.61
CA ARG A 333 5.54 -10.56 22.88
C ARG A 333 6.41 -11.81 23.01
N LYS A 334 6.69 -12.54 21.94
CA LYS A 334 7.61 -13.70 21.94
C LYS A 334 9.05 -13.27 22.17
N LEU A 335 9.49 -12.17 21.58
CA LEU A 335 10.84 -11.64 21.75
C LEU A 335 11.05 -11.03 23.14
N GLY A 336 10.08 -10.30 23.67
CA GLY A 336 10.14 -9.70 25.03
C GLY A 336 10.01 -10.70 26.18
N GLY A 337 9.42 -11.87 25.95
CA GLY A 337 9.34 -12.95 26.94
C GLY A 337 10.62 -13.80 27.07
N GLN A 338 11.66 -13.47 26.28
CA GLN A 338 12.99 -14.12 26.33
C GLN A 338 14.07 -13.23 26.95
N ALA A 339 13.72 -12.04 27.47
CA ALA A 339 14.64 -11.08 28.09
C ALA A 339 14.56 -11.13 29.61
#